data_6cf485768e48fbcfcefca7b8737820b7
#
_entry.id   6cf485768e48fbcfcefca7b8737820b7
#
_cell.length_a   1.000
_cell.length_b   1.000
_cell.length_c   1.000
_cell.angle_alpha   90.00
_cell.angle_beta   90.00
_cell.angle_gamma   90.00
#
_symmetry.space_group_name_H-M   'P 1'
#
loop_
_entity.id
_entity.type
_entity.pdbx_description
1 polymer ?
#
loop_
_entity_poly.entity_id
_entity_poly.type
_entity_poly.pdbx_seq_one_letter_code
_entity_poly.pdbx_strand_id
1 'polypeptide(L)'
;MSDEVSVEATGETVGEAKWSALRELERLAPGIDRDAVRFQVVSEGERGLLGVGYTPARVVATAERPPERGAPAPPAEGEAAVARELLERVVSALDVDARVDVTEGDEEVVATVTGGDLGVLIGRHGQMIDALQYLANAMAHRSVGDDRRRIVVDAAGYRARRSATLETLARRSAEQASATGRRVELEPMSAVERRLVHEALKDDPEVETASEGVEPNRYVVVLPRLSAD
;
A
#
# COMPACT_ATOMS: atom_id res chain seq x y z
N MET A 1 -8.69 17.36 -27.51
CA MET A 1 -8.71 16.43 -28.66
C MET A 1 -8.52 15.07 -28.01
N SER A 2 -9.53 14.19 -28.10
CA SER A 2 -9.44 12.85 -27.54
C SER A 2 -8.37 12.07 -28.32
N ASP A 3 -7.39 11.53 -27.61
CA ASP A 3 -6.34 10.68 -28.22
C ASP A 3 -6.93 9.28 -28.42
N GLU A 4 -7.54 9.04 -29.59
CA GLU A 4 -8.11 7.75 -29.95
C GLU A 4 -7.04 6.88 -30.63
N VAL A 5 -6.95 5.63 -30.22
CA VAL A 5 -6.12 4.60 -30.87
C VAL A 5 -7.04 3.67 -31.65
N SER A 6 -6.69 3.42 -32.93
CA SER A 6 -7.42 2.50 -33.77
C SER A 6 -6.49 1.43 -34.38
N VAL A 7 -6.99 0.22 -34.48
CA VAL A 7 -6.29 -0.95 -35.04
C VAL A 7 -7.21 -1.67 -36.01
N GLU A 8 -6.67 -2.03 -37.18
CA GLU A 8 -7.33 -2.91 -38.14
C GLU A 8 -6.78 -4.34 -38.00
N ALA A 9 -7.66 -5.32 -37.87
CA ALA A 9 -7.28 -6.72 -37.85
C ALA A 9 -8.16 -7.55 -38.76
N THR A 10 -7.62 -8.71 -39.19
CA THR A 10 -8.28 -9.67 -40.05
C THR A 10 -8.46 -11.01 -39.33
N GLY A 11 -9.46 -11.79 -39.74
CA GLY A 11 -9.72 -13.12 -39.21
C GLY A 11 -10.54 -13.95 -40.18
N GLU A 12 -10.68 -15.23 -39.93
CA GLU A 12 -11.54 -16.10 -40.75
C GLU A 12 -13.03 -15.77 -40.58
N THR A 13 -13.36 -15.21 -39.45
CA THR A 13 -14.70 -14.72 -39.10
C THR A 13 -14.63 -13.33 -38.51
N VAL A 14 -15.76 -12.62 -38.52
CA VAL A 14 -15.87 -11.31 -37.85
C VAL A 14 -15.53 -11.40 -36.34
N GLY A 15 -15.89 -12.52 -35.69
CA GLY A 15 -15.57 -12.73 -34.26
C GLY A 15 -14.08 -12.86 -34.00
N GLU A 16 -13.37 -13.60 -34.86
CA GLU A 16 -11.91 -13.77 -34.79
C GLU A 16 -11.17 -12.47 -35.13
N ALA A 17 -11.64 -11.73 -36.16
CA ALA A 17 -11.10 -10.41 -36.47
C ALA A 17 -11.28 -9.41 -35.34
N LYS A 18 -12.44 -9.41 -34.66
CA LYS A 18 -12.67 -8.58 -33.43
C LYS A 18 -11.72 -8.95 -32.30
N TRP A 19 -11.51 -10.23 -32.06
CA TRP A 19 -10.62 -10.69 -30.99
C TRP A 19 -9.15 -10.33 -31.28
N SER A 20 -8.72 -10.50 -32.53
CA SER A 20 -7.38 -10.11 -32.99
C SER A 20 -7.17 -8.60 -32.86
N ALA A 21 -8.17 -7.79 -33.26
CA ALA A 21 -8.14 -6.33 -33.13
C ALA A 21 -8.06 -5.89 -31.66
N LEU A 22 -8.80 -6.53 -30.75
CA LEU A 22 -8.78 -6.23 -29.33
C LEU A 22 -7.40 -6.51 -28.71
N ARG A 23 -6.81 -7.67 -29.01
CA ARG A 23 -5.46 -8.02 -28.53
C ARG A 23 -4.39 -7.04 -29.00
N GLU A 24 -4.46 -6.64 -30.25
CA GLU A 24 -3.49 -5.69 -30.81
C GLU A 24 -3.69 -4.30 -30.20
N LEU A 25 -4.95 -3.90 -29.97
CA LEU A 25 -5.29 -2.63 -29.31
C LEU A 25 -4.78 -2.60 -27.86
N GLU A 26 -4.94 -3.69 -27.09
CA GLU A 26 -4.39 -3.84 -25.74
C GLU A 26 -2.86 -3.78 -25.70
N ARG A 27 -2.21 -4.29 -26.73
CA ARG A 27 -0.74 -4.23 -26.87
C ARG A 27 -0.25 -2.80 -27.11
N LEU A 28 -0.99 -2.01 -27.91
CA LEU A 28 -0.64 -0.62 -28.24
C LEU A 28 -1.05 0.37 -27.15
N ALA A 29 -2.12 0.08 -26.42
CA ALA A 29 -2.64 0.92 -25.34
C ALA A 29 -3.00 0.05 -24.10
N PRO A 30 -2.01 -0.34 -23.27
CA PRO A 30 -2.26 -1.15 -22.09
C PRO A 30 -3.19 -0.42 -21.10
N GLY A 31 -4.25 -1.11 -20.66
CA GLY A 31 -5.20 -0.59 -19.70
C GLY A 31 -6.44 0.07 -20.30
N ILE A 32 -6.72 -0.14 -21.59
CA ILE A 32 -7.99 0.26 -22.21
C ILE A 32 -9.17 -0.45 -21.54
N ASP A 33 -10.28 0.24 -21.45
CA ASP A 33 -11.55 -0.36 -21.06
C ASP A 33 -12.12 -1.19 -22.21
N ARG A 34 -12.18 -2.50 -22.04
CA ARG A 34 -12.67 -3.44 -23.06
C ARG A 34 -14.12 -3.20 -23.44
N ASP A 35 -14.93 -2.74 -22.49
CA ASP A 35 -16.35 -2.50 -22.69
C ASP A 35 -16.60 -1.20 -23.47
N ALA A 36 -15.62 -0.29 -23.47
CA ALA A 36 -15.64 0.96 -24.22
C ALA A 36 -15.07 0.85 -25.64
N VAL A 37 -14.53 -0.31 -26.05
CA VAL A 37 -13.97 -0.52 -27.39
C VAL A 37 -15.08 -0.53 -28.43
N ARG A 38 -14.98 0.35 -29.43
CA ARG A 38 -15.88 0.41 -30.57
C ARG A 38 -15.32 -0.42 -31.73
N PHE A 39 -16.16 -1.32 -32.27
CA PHE A 39 -15.81 -2.17 -33.40
C PHE A 39 -16.59 -1.75 -34.65
N GLN A 40 -15.87 -1.51 -35.74
CA GLN A 40 -16.43 -1.27 -37.06
C GLN A 40 -16.05 -2.42 -37.98
N VAL A 41 -17.04 -3.16 -38.51
CA VAL A 41 -16.82 -4.22 -39.49
C VAL A 41 -16.63 -3.58 -40.86
N VAL A 42 -15.46 -3.72 -41.42
CA VAL A 42 -15.11 -3.20 -42.77
C VAL A 42 -15.46 -4.22 -43.83
N SER A 43 -15.27 -5.51 -43.54
CA SER A 43 -15.64 -6.64 -44.42
C SER A 43 -16.03 -7.85 -43.57
N GLU A 44 -17.13 -8.51 -43.91
CA GLU A 44 -17.56 -9.73 -43.20
C GLU A 44 -16.76 -10.97 -43.64
N GLY A 45 -16.00 -10.84 -44.72
CA GLY A 45 -15.29 -11.97 -45.35
C GLY A 45 -16.21 -12.86 -46.19
N GLU A 46 -15.67 -13.52 -47.18
CA GLU A 46 -16.41 -14.47 -48.01
C GLU A 46 -15.67 -15.83 -48.02
N ARG A 47 -16.43 -16.91 -47.75
CA ARG A 47 -15.97 -18.26 -48.00
C ARG A 47 -16.24 -18.60 -49.45
N GLY A 48 -15.18 -18.70 -50.27
CA GLY A 48 -15.30 -19.12 -51.64
C GLY A 48 -15.89 -20.53 -51.78
N LEU A 49 -16.71 -20.75 -52.80
CA LEU A 49 -17.19 -22.10 -53.15
C LEU A 49 -16.02 -22.96 -53.65
N LEU A 50 -15.82 -24.13 -53.07
CA LEU A 50 -14.79 -25.10 -53.44
C LEU A 50 -13.32 -24.65 -53.20
N GLY A 51 -13.06 -23.78 -52.24
CA GLY A 51 -11.67 -23.41 -51.86
C GLY A 51 -11.00 -22.37 -52.77
N VAL A 52 -11.74 -21.72 -53.65
CA VAL A 52 -11.26 -20.62 -54.50
C VAL A 52 -11.98 -19.35 -54.15
N GLY A 53 -11.24 -18.28 -53.76
CA GLY A 53 -11.81 -16.97 -53.49
C GLY A 53 -12.09 -16.66 -52.01
N TYR A 54 -11.26 -17.16 -51.07
CA TYR A 54 -11.35 -16.78 -49.65
C TYR A 54 -10.96 -15.31 -49.46
N THR A 55 -11.86 -14.53 -48.86
CA THR A 55 -11.57 -13.16 -48.42
C THR A 55 -11.75 -13.08 -46.90
N PRO A 56 -10.72 -12.69 -46.12
CA PRO A 56 -10.83 -12.61 -44.68
C PRO A 56 -11.77 -11.50 -44.24
N ALA A 57 -12.44 -11.69 -43.12
CA ALA A 57 -13.16 -10.63 -42.46
C ALA A 57 -12.17 -9.56 -41.93
N ARG A 58 -12.58 -8.28 -42.00
CA ARG A 58 -11.81 -7.14 -41.54
C ARG A 58 -12.60 -6.32 -40.52
N VAL A 59 -11.98 -5.97 -39.41
CA VAL A 59 -12.56 -5.20 -38.35
C VAL A 59 -11.58 -4.11 -37.90
N VAL A 60 -12.09 -2.88 -37.73
CA VAL A 60 -11.37 -1.81 -37.07
C VAL A 60 -11.89 -1.70 -35.63
N ALA A 61 -11.00 -1.79 -34.65
CA ALA A 61 -11.28 -1.53 -33.26
C ALA A 61 -10.73 -0.15 -32.89
N THR A 62 -11.54 0.68 -32.24
CA THR A 62 -11.14 2.02 -31.76
C THR A 62 -11.47 2.14 -30.28
N ALA A 63 -10.52 2.65 -29.52
CA ALA A 63 -10.72 2.99 -28.11
C ALA A 63 -10.06 4.32 -27.78
N GLU A 64 -10.56 4.99 -26.74
CA GLU A 64 -9.83 6.10 -26.15
C GLU A 64 -8.57 5.56 -25.48
N ARG A 65 -7.44 6.20 -25.76
CA ARG A 65 -6.20 5.88 -25.05
C ARG A 65 -6.42 6.20 -23.58
N PRO A 66 -6.20 5.23 -22.66
CA PRO A 66 -6.18 5.59 -21.24
C PRO A 66 -5.21 6.77 -21.08
N PRO A 67 -5.49 7.73 -20.19
CA PRO A 67 -4.53 8.77 -19.91
C PRO A 67 -3.21 8.07 -19.62
N GLU A 68 -2.18 8.39 -20.40
CA GLU A 68 -0.85 7.82 -20.17
C GLU A 68 -0.61 7.93 -18.68
N ARG A 69 -0.41 6.81 -18.00
CA ARG A 69 0.21 6.84 -16.67
C ARG A 69 1.48 7.61 -16.90
N GLY A 70 1.45 8.89 -16.56
CA GLY A 70 2.45 9.86 -16.97
C GLY A 70 3.83 9.25 -16.84
N ALA A 71 4.68 9.52 -17.81
CA ALA A 71 6.10 9.25 -17.65
C ALA A 71 6.44 9.57 -16.21
N PRO A 72 7.14 8.67 -15.45
CA PRO A 72 7.36 8.89 -14.03
C PRO A 72 7.77 10.35 -13.86
N ALA A 73 6.92 11.10 -13.13
CA ALA A 73 7.19 12.50 -12.86
C ALA A 73 8.64 12.59 -12.41
N PRO A 74 9.39 13.63 -12.79
CA PRO A 74 10.76 13.76 -12.32
C PRO A 74 10.75 13.49 -10.81
N PRO A 75 11.70 12.69 -10.29
CA PRO A 75 11.67 12.25 -8.90
C PRO A 75 11.48 13.50 -8.03
N ALA A 76 10.54 13.39 -7.09
CA ALA A 76 10.24 14.48 -6.17
C ALA A 76 11.55 14.93 -5.51
N GLU A 77 11.86 16.21 -5.56
CA GLU A 77 13.09 16.74 -4.96
C GLU A 77 12.90 16.93 -3.45
N GLY A 78 13.81 16.36 -2.68
CA GLY A 78 13.80 16.41 -1.22
C GLY A 78 12.86 15.39 -0.55
N GLU A 79 13.10 15.17 0.73
CA GLU A 79 12.37 14.15 1.54
C GLU A 79 10.89 14.46 1.68
N ALA A 80 10.56 15.76 1.86
CA ALA A 80 9.18 16.21 2.02
C ALA A 80 8.34 15.94 0.76
N ALA A 81 8.92 16.19 -0.42
CA ALA A 81 8.25 15.94 -1.68
C ALA A 81 8.06 14.44 -1.93
N VAL A 82 9.09 13.62 -1.64
CA VAL A 82 9.01 12.16 -1.73
C VAL A 82 7.91 11.61 -0.81
N ALA A 83 7.86 12.06 0.45
CA ALA A 83 6.86 11.62 1.42
C ALA A 83 5.44 11.99 0.97
N ARG A 84 5.25 13.23 0.53
CA ARG A 84 3.96 13.73 0.01
C ARG A 84 3.49 12.93 -1.19
N GLU A 85 4.31 12.81 -2.22
CA GLU A 85 3.96 12.10 -3.45
C GLU A 85 3.58 10.64 -3.18
N LEU A 86 4.36 9.93 -2.37
CA LEU A 86 4.06 8.54 -2.00
C LEU A 86 2.70 8.44 -1.30
N LEU A 87 2.47 9.27 -0.26
CA LEU A 87 1.24 9.17 0.54
C LEU A 87 0.00 9.61 -0.24
N GLU A 88 0.08 10.68 -1.04
CA GLU A 88 -1.03 11.12 -1.90
C GLU A 88 -1.41 10.05 -2.93
N ARG A 89 -0.43 9.37 -3.53
CA ARG A 89 -0.69 8.23 -4.43
C ARG A 89 -1.37 7.06 -3.72
N VAL A 90 -0.93 6.74 -2.51
CA VAL A 90 -1.53 5.65 -1.71
C VAL A 90 -2.95 6.01 -1.29
N VAL A 91 -3.18 7.22 -0.78
CA VAL A 91 -4.51 7.73 -0.40
C VAL A 91 -5.47 7.67 -1.59
N SER A 92 -5.02 8.17 -2.75
CA SER A 92 -5.81 8.14 -3.99
C SER A 92 -6.09 6.72 -4.49
N ALA A 93 -5.09 5.82 -4.43
CA ALA A 93 -5.24 4.42 -4.88
C ALA A 93 -6.19 3.60 -3.99
N LEU A 94 -6.30 3.97 -2.71
CA LEU A 94 -7.20 3.32 -1.74
C LEU A 94 -8.59 3.97 -1.70
N ASP A 95 -8.82 5.03 -2.48
CA ASP A 95 -10.07 5.81 -2.49
C ASP A 95 -10.48 6.31 -1.08
N VAL A 96 -9.47 6.74 -0.31
CA VAL A 96 -9.67 7.26 1.05
C VAL A 96 -9.78 8.78 0.99
N ASP A 97 -10.86 9.33 1.58
CA ASP A 97 -11.01 10.78 1.73
C ASP A 97 -10.09 11.29 2.85
N ALA A 98 -8.86 11.58 2.47
CA ALA A 98 -7.82 12.01 3.38
C ALA A 98 -6.88 13.05 2.75
N ARG A 99 -6.26 13.84 3.61
CA ARG A 99 -5.30 14.87 3.27
C ARG A 99 -3.92 14.52 3.83
N VAL A 100 -2.88 14.82 3.08
CA VAL A 100 -1.49 14.66 3.46
C VAL A 100 -0.88 16.02 3.81
N ASP A 101 -0.48 16.20 5.05
CA ASP A 101 0.24 17.36 5.54
C ASP A 101 1.70 16.96 5.84
N VAL A 102 2.66 17.72 5.32
CA VAL A 102 4.09 17.44 5.53
C VAL A 102 4.74 18.65 6.19
N THR A 103 5.38 18.40 7.32
CA THR A 103 6.13 19.39 8.09
C THR A 103 7.60 19.02 8.10
N GLU A 104 8.46 19.97 7.78
CA GLU A 104 9.90 19.82 7.78
C GLU A 104 10.50 20.36 9.07
N GLY A 105 11.22 19.49 9.78
CA GLY A 105 12.08 19.85 10.90
C GLY A 105 13.55 19.75 10.54
N ASP A 106 14.43 20.09 11.47
CA ASP A 106 15.89 20.07 11.24
C ASP A 106 16.44 18.64 11.09
N GLU A 107 15.93 17.68 11.88
CA GLU A 107 16.39 16.28 11.90
C GLU A 107 15.44 15.31 11.18
N GLU A 108 14.16 15.66 11.09
CA GLU A 108 13.15 14.79 10.52
C GLU A 108 12.08 15.54 9.73
N VAL A 109 11.49 14.83 8.78
CA VAL A 109 10.32 15.25 8.01
C VAL A 109 9.12 14.43 8.50
N VAL A 110 8.10 15.09 9.02
CA VAL A 110 6.88 14.42 9.51
C VAL A 110 5.77 14.56 8.48
N ALA A 111 5.31 13.43 7.96
CA ALA A 111 4.19 13.36 7.05
C ALA A 111 2.96 12.77 7.77
N THR A 112 1.93 13.57 7.95
CA THR A 112 0.71 13.21 8.66
C THR A 112 -0.46 13.10 7.69
N VAL A 113 -1.14 11.95 7.71
CA VAL A 113 -2.38 11.75 6.97
C VAL A 113 -3.56 12.01 7.93
N THR A 114 -4.47 12.90 7.51
CA THR A 114 -5.69 13.25 8.26
C THR A 114 -6.91 13.09 7.37
N GLY A 115 -8.04 12.66 7.92
CA GLY A 115 -9.25 12.45 7.12
C GLY A 115 -10.28 11.57 7.82
N GLY A 116 -11.14 10.95 7.03
CA GLY A 116 -12.21 10.08 7.50
C GLY A 116 -11.71 8.74 8.07
N ASP A 117 -12.12 7.61 7.49
CA ASP A 117 -11.67 6.29 7.94
C ASP A 117 -10.25 5.98 7.44
N LEU A 118 -9.27 6.13 8.30
CA LEU A 118 -7.87 5.83 8.05
C LEU A 118 -7.47 4.39 8.43
N GLY A 119 -8.43 3.53 8.77
CA GLY A 119 -8.16 2.17 9.24
C GLY A 119 -7.30 1.36 8.28
N VAL A 120 -7.55 1.45 6.98
CA VAL A 120 -6.76 0.78 5.94
C VAL A 120 -5.32 1.30 5.88
N LEU A 121 -5.12 2.62 6.03
CA LEU A 121 -3.79 3.26 6.03
C LEU A 121 -3.01 2.97 7.30
N ILE A 122 -3.69 2.82 8.42
CA ILE A 122 -3.07 2.43 9.70
C ILE A 122 -2.66 0.95 9.62
N GLY A 123 -3.58 0.11 9.15
CA GLY A 123 -3.41 -1.33 9.14
C GLY A 123 -3.43 -1.95 10.54
N ARG A 124 -3.28 -3.27 10.61
CA ARG A 124 -3.25 -3.99 11.89
C ARG A 124 -2.03 -3.54 12.71
N HIS A 125 -2.27 -3.02 13.92
CA HIS A 125 -1.20 -2.55 14.83
C HIS A 125 -0.23 -1.52 14.21
N GLY A 126 -0.68 -0.72 13.23
CA GLY A 126 0.17 0.28 12.58
C GLY A 126 1.12 -0.26 11.51
N GLN A 127 1.00 -1.53 11.10
CA GLN A 127 1.91 -2.16 10.14
C GLN A 127 1.94 -1.45 8.77
N MET A 128 0.79 -0.92 8.30
CA MET A 128 0.75 -0.22 7.03
C MET A 128 1.49 1.13 7.13
N ILE A 129 1.30 1.89 8.22
CA ILE A 129 2.05 3.14 8.44
C ILE A 129 3.54 2.86 8.50
N ASP A 130 3.97 1.78 9.17
CA ASP A 130 5.38 1.41 9.26
C ASP A 130 5.96 1.01 7.89
N ALA A 131 5.19 0.28 7.07
CA ALA A 131 5.58 -0.06 5.71
C ALA A 131 5.69 1.19 4.81
N LEU A 132 4.73 2.11 4.90
CA LEU A 132 4.77 3.37 4.15
C LEU A 132 5.96 4.24 4.58
N GLN A 133 6.24 4.32 5.88
CA GLN A 133 7.42 5.02 6.38
C GLN A 133 8.71 4.40 5.87
N TYR A 134 8.81 3.06 5.86
CA TYR A 134 9.97 2.37 5.30
C TYR A 134 10.15 2.69 3.80
N LEU A 135 9.08 2.62 3.02
CA LEU A 135 9.10 2.93 1.59
C LEU A 135 9.51 4.40 1.34
N ALA A 136 8.93 5.35 2.10
CA ALA A 136 9.28 6.76 1.98
C ALA A 136 10.78 6.98 2.24
N ASN A 137 11.33 6.39 3.29
CA ASN A 137 12.75 6.48 3.61
C ASN A 137 13.64 5.80 2.55
N ALA A 138 13.23 4.66 2.00
CA ALA A 138 13.96 3.97 0.94
C ALA A 138 13.97 4.77 -0.38
N MET A 139 12.83 5.41 -0.71
CA MET A 139 12.72 6.28 -1.88
C MET A 139 13.58 7.54 -1.70
N ALA A 140 13.52 8.20 -0.53
CA ALA A 140 14.34 9.37 -0.23
C ALA A 140 15.85 9.04 -0.28
N HIS A 141 16.26 7.86 0.18
CA HIS A 141 17.65 7.43 0.05
C HIS A 141 18.14 7.39 -1.41
N ARG A 142 17.27 6.97 -2.33
CA ARG A 142 17.62 6.91 -3.76
C ARG A 142 17.65 8.28 -4.45
N SER A 143 16.85 9.24 -4.00
CA SER A 143 16.71 10.55 -4.62
C SER A 143 17.59 11.63 -3.99
N VAL A 144 17.77 11.59 -2.65
CA VAL A 144 18.51 12.60 -1.89
C VAL A 144 19.91 12.12 -1.48
N GLY A 145 20.08 10.81 -1.25
CA GLY A 145 21.33 10.19 -0.83
C GLY A 145 21.43 9.97 0.68
N ASP A 146 22.67 9.92 1.20
CA ASP A 146 22.93 9.53 2.59
C ASP A 146 22.73 10.67 3.60
N ASP A 147 22.85 11.91 3.18
CA ASP A 147 22.71 13.11 4.03
C ASP A 147 21.25 13.57 4.15
N ARG A 148 20.32 12.60 4.19
CA ARG A 148 18.89 12.87 4.25
C ARG A 148 18.37 12.89 5.68
N ARG A 149 17.36 13.71 5.90
CA ARG A 149 16.55 13.68 7.11
C ARG A 149 15.67 12.42 7.14
N ARG A 150 15.37 11.95 8.31
CA ARG A 150 14.46 10.82 8.50
C ARG A 150 13.02 11.23 8.20
N ILE A 151 12.31 10.43 7.40
CA ILE A 151 10.87 10.60 7.20
C ILE A 151 10.11 9.78 8.26
N VAL A 152 9.20 10.45 8.96
CA VAL A 152 8.25 9.85 9.91
C VAL A 152 6.85 9.95 9.30
N VAL A 153 6.12 8.84 9.27
CA VAL A 153 4.74 8.79 8.78
C VAL A 153 3.80 8.52 9.94
N ASP A 154 2.74 9.31 10.06
CA ASP A 154 1.67 9.12 11.03
C ASP A 154 0.29 9.28 10.39
N ALA A 155 -0.73 8.69 10.98
CA ALA A 155 -2.12 8.81 10.56
C ALA A 155 -2.97 9.26 11.75
N ALA A 156 -3.43 10.51 11.70
CA ALA A 156 -4.30 11.14 12.71
C ALA A 156 -3.83 10.94 14.16
N GLY A 157 -2.53 10.97 14.41
CA GLY A 157 -1.99 10.78 15.77
C GLY A 157 -2.09 9.33 16.28
N TYR A 158 -2.15 8.35 15.39
CA TYR A 158 -2.28 6.93 15.75
C TYR A 158 -1.15 6.47 16.67
N ARG A 159 0.10 6.83 16.37
CA ARG A 159 1.26 6.38 17.15
C ARG A 159 1.17 6.78 18.61
N ALA A 160 0.77 8.03 18.89
CA ALA A 160 0.60 8.53 20.26
C ALA A 160 -0.53 7.79 20.99
N ARG A 161 -1.70 7.63 20.35
CA ARG A 161 -2.82 6.89 20.94
C ARG A 161 -2.49 5.42 21.17
N ARG A 162 -1.79 4.78 20.25
CA ARG A 162 -1.37 3.38 20.38
C ARG A 162 -0.37 3.19 21.51
N SER A 163 0.60 4.09 21.67
CA SER A 163 1.55 4.07 22.79
C SER A 163 0.82 4.16 24.13
N ALA A 164 -0.09 5.11 24.31
CA ALA A 164 -0.88 5.24 25.53
C ALA A 164 -1.75 3.99 25.83
N THR A 165 -2.29 3.36 24.77
CA THR A 165 -3.04 2.10 24.91
C THR A 165 -2.14 0.97 25.39
N LEU A 166 -0.93 0.83 24.82
CA LEU A 166 0.04 -0.18 25.20
C LEU A 166 0.56 0.01 26.61
N GLU A 167 0.81 1.24 27.04
CA GLU A 167 1.20 1.55 28.44
C GLU A 167 0.10 1.15 29.43
N THR A 168 -1.16 1.45 29.10
CA THR A 168 -2.31 1.05 29.91
C THR A 168 -2.45 -0.47 29.97
N LEU A 169 -2.30 -1.14 28.83
CA LEU A 169 -2.33 -2.60 28.76
C LEU A 169 -1.21 -3.23 29.59
N ALA A 170 0.01 -2.70 29.49
CA ALA A 170 1.16 -3.16 30.22
C ALA A 170 0.92 -3.11 31.74
N ARG A 171 0.46 -1.96 32.26
CA ARG A 171 0.17 -1.79 33.69
C ARG A 171 -0.92 -2.74 34.19
N ARG A 172 -2.02 -2.87 33.46
CA ARG A 172 -3.09 -3.83 33.81
C ARG A 172 -2.59 -5.27 33.82
N SER A 173 -1.72 -5.63 32.88
CA SER A 173 -1.15 -6.97 32.81
C SER A 173 -0.16 -7.21 33.95
N ALA A 174 0.57 -6.19 34.40
CA ALA A 174 1.41 -6.28 35.60
C ALA A 174 0.58 -6.48 36.87
N GLU A 175 -0.45 -5.68 37.07
CA GLU A 175 -1.42 -5.85 38.19
C GLU A 175 -2.01 -7.26 38.21
N GLN A 176 -2.42 -7.76 37.04
CA GLN A 176 -2.99 -9.12 36.92
C GLN A 176 -1.95 -10.19 37.25
N ALA A 177 -0.72 -10.09 36.72
CA ALA A 177 0.33 -11.06 36.96
C ALA A 177 0.72 -11.11 38.45
N SER A 178 0.89 -9.94 39.06
CA SER A 178 1.17 -9.79 40.51
C SER A 178 0.06 -10.36 41.39
N ALA A 179 -1.20 -9.97 41.11
CA ALA A 179 -2.34 -10.42 41.89
C ALA A 179 -2.62 -11.93 41.79
N THR A 180 -2.36 -12.55 40.63
CA THR A 180 -2.66 -13.96 40.38
C THR A 180 -1.47 -14.89 40.60
N GLY A 181 -0.27 -14.36 40.67
CA GLY A 181 0.98 -15.13 40.66
C GLY A 181 1.21 -15.92 39.38
N ARG A 182 0.58 -15.53 38.25
CA ARG A 182 0.63 -16.22 36.97
C ARG A 182 1.16 -15.30 35.87
N ARG A 183 1.84 -15.90 34.89
CA ARG A 183 2.26 -15.18 33.68
C ARG A 183 1.06 -14.66 32.90
N VAL A 184 1.19 -13.48 32.33
CA VAL A 184 0.19 -12.89 31.42
C VAL A 184 0.84 -12.71 30.04
N GLU A 185 0.24 -13.31 29.02
CA GLU A 185 0.69 -13.19 27.64
C GLU A 185 -0.09 -12.09 26.93
N LEU A 186 0.64 -11.18 26.26
CA LEU A 186 0.03 -10.14 25.45
C LEU A 186 -0.16 -10.64 24.01
N GLU A 187 -0.93 -9.92 23.21
CA GLU A 187 -1.06 -10.22 21.79
C GLU A 187 0.25 -9.98 21.04
N PRO A 188 0.49 -10.68 19.92
CA PRO A 188 1.63 -10.42 19.05
C PRO A 188 1.67 -8.95 18.61
N MET A 189 2.85 -8.34 18.68
CA MET A 189 3.07 -6.94 18.35
C MET A 189 4.45 -6.71 17.77
N SER A 190 4.65 -5.55 17.12
CA SER A 190 5.91 -5.19 16.49
C SER A 190 7.06 -5.04 17.52
N ALA A 191 8.31 -5.11 17.05
CA ALA A 191 9.48 -4.94 17.92
C ALA A 191 9.49 -3.58 18.66
N VAL A 192 9.00 -2.53 18.00
CA VAL A 192 8.87 -1.19 18.60
C VAL A 192 7.83 -1.21 19.71
N GLU A 193 6.67 -1.83 19.49
CA GLU A 193 5.62 -1.94 20.48
C GLU A 193 6.04 -2.78 21.69
N ARG A 194 6.75 -3.90 21.45
CA ARG A 194 7.29 -4.72 22.53
C ARG A 194 8.28 -3.94 23.41
N ARG A 195 9.10 -3.10 22.77
CA ARG A 195 10.01 -2.21 23.53
C ARG A 195 9.25 -1.21 24.39
N LEU A 196 8.13 -0.63 23.90
CA LEU A 196 7.29 0.26 24.70
C LEU A 196 6.73 -0.44 25.94
N VAL A 197 6.25 -1.68 25.80
CA VAL A 197 5.75 -2.47 26.92
C VAL A 197 6.87 -2.77 27.94
N HIS A 198 8.06 -3.18 27.46
CA HIS A 198 9.23 -3.42 28.34
C HIS A 198 9.63 -2.15 29.08
N GLU A 199 9.66 -1.01 28.40
CA GLU A 199 10.02 0.28 28.99
C GLU A 199 9.00 0.75 30.03
N ALA A 200 7.69 0.52 29.76
CA ALA A 200 6.62 0.87 30.69
C ALA A 200 6.64 0.09 32.01
N LEU A 201 7.25 -1.11 32.01
CA LEU A 201 7.30 -2.00 33.18
C LEU A 201 8.73 -2.23 33.73
N LYS A 202 9.74 -1.57 33.18
CA LYS A 202 11.14 -1.81 33.58
C LYS A 202 11.43 -1.56 35.05
N ASP A 203 10.77 -0.55 35.61
CA ASP A 203 10.95 -0.11 36.99
C ASP A 203 9.91 -0.71 37.96
N ASP A 204 9.05 -1.61 37.47
CA ASP A 204 8.05 -2.28 38.29
C ASP A 204 8.72 -3.37 39.16
N PRO A 205 8.62 -3.27 40.52
CA PRO A 205 9.28 -4.23 41.40
C PRO A 205 8.62 -5.61 41.45
N GLU A 206 7.35 -5.71 41.06
CA GLU A 206 6.53 -6.92 41.21
C GLU A 206 6.56 -7.84 40.02
N VAL A 207 6.99 -7.33 38.86
CA VAL A 207 6.97 -8.09 37.62
C VAL A 207 8.30 -8.00 36.85
N GLU A 208 8.49 -8.92 35.95
CA GLU A 208 9.50 -8.85 34.88
C GLU A 208 8.85 -9.15 33.53
N THR A 209 9.51 -8.75 32.45
CA THR A 209 8.96 -8.91 31.11
C THR A 209 9.94 -9.65 30.20
N ALA A 210 9.42 -10.59 29.39
CA ALA A 210 10.15 -11.30 28.38
C ALA A 210 9.44 -11.23 27.02
N SER A 211 10.20 -11.30 25.91
CA SER A 211 9.61 -11.44 24.57
C SER A 211 9.75 -12.88 24.09
N GLU A 212 8.62 -13.53 23.83
CA GLU A 212 8.51 -14.92 23.38
C GLU A 212 7.95 -15.03 21.95
N GLY A 213 8.09 -16.20 21.33
CA GLY A 213 7.61 -16.46 19.97
C GLY A 213 8.59 -16.04 18.88
N VAL A 214 8.17 -16.18 17.62
CA VAL A 214 8.95 -15.90 16.40
C VAL A 214 8.17 -14.90 15.55
N GLU A 215 8.87 -13.94 14.93
CA GLU A 215 8.23 -13.00 14.01
C GLU A 215 7.45 -13.73 12.90
N PRO A 216 6.28 -13.28 12.52
CA PRO A 216 5.61 -12.02 12.92
C PRO A 216 4.72 -12.16 14.18
N ASN A 217 4.69 -13.32 14.84
CA ASN A 217 3.81 -13.61 15.98
C ASN A 217 4.51 -13.49 17.34
N ARG A 218 5.58 -12.71 17.41
CA ARG A 218 6.31 -12.48 18.66
C ARG A 218 5.57 -11.52 19.58
N TYR A 219 5.50 -11.84 20.86
CA TYR A 219 4.72 -11.14 21.89
C TYR A 219 5.50 -10.91 23.17
N VAL A 220 4.97 -10.09 24.07
CA VAL A 220 5.51 -9.86 25.41
C VAL A 220 4.74 -10.73 26.42
N VAL A 221 5.51 -11.32 27.34
CA VAL A 221 4.99 -12.00 28.52
C VAL A 221 5.37 -11.20 29.74
N VAL A 222 4.39 -10.94 30.60
CA VAL A 222 4.59 -10.33 31.91
C VAL A 222 4.61 -11.43 32.96
N LEU A 223 5.69 -11.54 33.71
CA LEU A 223 5.96 -12.59 34.69
C LEU A 223 5.96 -12.00 36.08
N PRO A 224 5.23 -12.56 37.07
CA PRO A 224 5.33 -12.07 38.45
C PRO A 224 6.71 -12.42 39.01
N ARG A 225 7.31 -11.48 39.73
CA ARG A 225 8.49 -11.77 40.54
C ARG A 225 8.04 -12.49 41.79
N LEU A 226 8.39 -13.74 41.92
CA LEU A 226 8.16 -14.49 43.16
C LEU A 226 8.99 -13.84 44.26
N SER A 227 8.33 -13.34 45.29
CA SER A 227 9.03 -12.91 46.51
C SER A 227 9.82 -14.13 47.01
N ALA A 228 11.13 -14.03 47.08
CA ALA A 228 11.93 -15.01 47.77
C ALA A 228 11.61 -14.87 49.27
N ASP A 229 10.87 -15.83 49.83
CA ASP A 229 10.72 -16.02 51.26
C ASP A 229 12.06 -16.42 51.89
#